data_8c163a0730788c044e3ae3b461d5cb00
#
_entry.id   8c163a0730788c044e3ae3b461d5cb00
#
_cell.length_a   1.000
_cell.length_b   1.000
_cell.length_c   1.000
_cell.angle_alpha   90.00
_cell.angle_beta   90.00
_cell.angle_gamma   90.00
#
_symmetry.space_group_name_H-M   'P 1'
#
loop_
_entity.id
_entity.type
_entity.pdbx_description
1 polymer ?
#
loop_
_entity_poly.entity_id
_entity_poly.type
_entity_poly.pdbx_seq_one_letter_code
_entity_poly.pdbx_strand_id
1 'polypeptide(L)'
;MSGYAIRVQNLAKSFGDVVAVNNLSFDVLEGDIVGLLGGNGAGKTTTISMLLGLLIPTSGSLEVLGVDMLRNRYQVLPRINFSSPYVDLPKRLTSRENLMVYGKLYGIPRPADRLAELAGDLAIDGFLDRPFGELSSGQKTRVSLAKSLLNKPDLLLLDEPTASLDPDTADWVRTYLMDFQRRQGATILLASHNMGEVERLCDHVLMMKDGNVVDRDSPAGLLAKYGRATLEDVFLDIA
;
A
#
# COMPACT_ATOMS: atom_id res chain seq x y z
N MET A 1 -5.97 10.80 -21.44
CA MET A 1 -6.37 11.46 -20.17
C MET A 1 -6.08 10.45 -19.09
N SER A 2 -5.17 10.74 -18.17
CA SER A 2 -4.93 9.89 -17.01
C SER A 2 -6.21 9.84 -16.15
N GLY A 3 -6.71 8.63 -15.88
CA GLY A 3 -7.85 8.41 -15.00
C GLY A 3 -7.45 8.58 -13.53
N TYR A 4 -8.44 8.53 -12.64
CA TYR A 4 -8.19 8.45 -11.21
C TYR A 4 -8.19 6.99 -10.77
N ALA A 5 -7.12 6.54 -10.15
CA ALA A 5 -7.08 5.22 -9.52
C ALA A 5 -7.89 5.20 -8.20
N ILE A 6 -7.89 6.31 -7.48
CA ILE A 6 -8.66 6.50 -6.25
C ILE A 6 -9.31 7.88 -6.28
N ARG A 7 -10.58 7.95 -5.90
CA ARG A 7 -11.29 9.19 -5.62
C ARG A 7 -12.10 9.06 -4.34
N VAL A 8 -11.81 9.93 -3.40
CA VAL A 8 -12.45 9.97 -2.08
C VAL A 8 -13.07 11.33 -1.87
N GLN A 9 -14.34 11.38 -1.45
CA GLN A 9 -15.04 12.64 -1.20
C GLN A 9 -15.80 12.58 0.12
N ASN A 10 -15.48 13.52 1.02
CA ASN A 10 -16.10 13.70 2.32
C ASN A 10 -16.19 12.39 3.13
N LEU A 11 -15.19 11.50 2.98
CA LEU A 11 -15.17 10.19 3.61
C LEU A 11 -15.00 10.33 5.12
N ALA A 12 -15.86 9.68 5.89
CA ALA A 12 -15.76 9.66 7.33
C ALA A 12 -15.94 8.25 7.90
N LYS A 13 -15.26 7.99 9.00
CA LYS A 13 -15.40 6.76 9.78
C LYS A 13 -15.36 7.03 11.27
N SER A 14 -16.44 6.65 11.95
CA SER A 14 -16.53 6.67 13.41
C SER A 14 -16.72 5.25 13.96
N PHE A 15 -16.17 5.01 15.13
CA PHE A 15 -16.35 3.81 15.95
C PHE A 15 -16.89 4.24 17.31
N GLY A 16 -18.21 4.20 17.47
CA GLY A 16 -18.87 4.85 18.61
C GLY A 16 -18.54 6.34 18.63
N ASP A 17 -17.98 6.82 19.72
CA ASP A 17 -17.62 8.24 19.92
C ASP A 17 -16.25 8.61 19.32
N VAL A 18 -15.48 7.63 18.83
CA VAL A 18 -14.16 7.87 18.26
C VAL A 18 -14.27 8.12 16.76
N VAL A 19 -13.90 9.31 16.29
CA VAL A 19 -13.81 9.66 14.87
C VAL A 19 -12.40 9.32 14.38
N ALA A 20 -12.29 8.23 13.61
CA ALA A 20 -11.01 7.75 13.09
C ALA A 20 -10.63 8.39 11.74
N VAL A 21 -11.62 8.77 10.92
CA VAL A 21 -11.47 9.51 9.68
C VAL A 21 -12.56 10.57 9.63
N ASN A 22 -12.18 11.81 9.34
CA ASN A 22 -13.07 12.96 9.43
C ASN A 22 -13.06 13.76 8.12
N ASN A 23 -14.13 13.67 7.34
CA ASN A 23 -14.35 14.45 6.11
C ASN A 23 -13.16 14.41 5.12
N LEU A 24 -12.56 13.24 4.94
CA LEU A 24 -11.39 13.04 4.10
C LEU A 24 -11.75 13.16 2.62
N SER A 25 -11.02 14.00 1.86
CA SER A 25 -11.20 14.15 0.41
C SER A 25 -9.84 14.22 -0.28
N PHE A 26 -9.59 13.30 -1.23
CA PHE A 26 -8.39 13.29 -2.05
C PHE A 26 -8.58 12.45 -3.31
N ASP A 27 -7.71 12.68 -4.30
CA ASP A 27 -7.62 11.89 -5.52
C ASP A 27 -6.20 11.35 -5.69
N VAL A 28 -6.08 10.16 -6.29
CA VAL A 28 -4.82 9.55 -6.74
C VAL A 28 -4.93 9.28 -8.23
N LEU A 29 -3.99 9.76 -9.02
CA LEU A 29 -3.97 9.51 -10.47
C LEU A 29 -3.46 8.10 -10.77
N GLU A 30 -3.91 7.53 -11.89
CA GLU A 30 -3.38 6.26 -12.38
C GLU A 30 -1.89 6.36 -12.68
N GLY A 31 -1.12 5.40 -12.20
CA GLY A 31 0.31 5.33 -12.39
C GLY A 31 1.15 6.07 -11.37
N ASP A 32 0.58 6.83 -10.43
CA ASP A 32 1.32 7.53 -9.39
C ASP A 32 1.69 6.62 -8.22
N ILE A 33 2.77 6.97 -7.53
CA ILE A 33 3.10 6.47 -6.19
C ILE A 33 2.75 7.57 -5.18
N VAL A 34 1.75 7.32 -4.33
CA VAL A 34 1.26 8.30 -3.36
C VAL A 34 1.43 7.81 -1.94
N GLY A 35 1.99 8.67 -1.08
CA GLY A 35 2.19 8.40 0.34
C GLY A 35 1.08 8.97 1.21
N LEU A 36 0.47 8.15 2.08
CA LEU A 36 -0.31 8.60 3.24
C LEU A 36 0.65 8.75 4.42
N LEU A 37 1.11 9.95 4.69
CA LEU A 37 2.06 10.25 5.76
C LEU A 37 1.33 10.77 6.99
N GLY A 38 1.66 10.26 8.16
CA GLY A 38 1.04 10.72 9.40
C GLY A 38 1.47 9.88 10.60
N GLY A 39 1.31 10.40 11.79
CA GLY A 39 1.58 9.69 13.04
C GLY A 39 0.63 8.51 13.30
N ASN A 40 0.89 7.79 14.38
CA ASN A 40 -0.03 6.75 14.85
C ASN A 40 -1.38 7.37 15.22
N GLY A 41 -2.46 6.73 14.80
CA GLY A 41 -3.82 7.26 15.02
C GLY A 41 -4.29 8.29 13.99
N ALA A 42 -3.47 8.72 13.03
CA ALA A 42 -3.87 9.69 12.00
C ALA A 42 -4.97 9.18 11.03
N GLY A 43 -5.35 7.91 11.09
CA GLY A 43 -6.41 7.34 10.26
C GLY A 43 -5.93 6.58 9.01
N LYS A 44 -4.62 6.41 8.81
CA LYS A 44 -4.03 5.77 7.61
C LYS A 44 -4.56 4.35 7.37
N THR A 45 -4.40 3.45 8.34
CA THR A 45 -4.84 2.05 8.25
C THR A 45 -6.37 1.95 8.10
N THR A 46 -7.13 2.84 8.76
CA THR A 46 -8.58 2.93 8.61
C THR A 46 -8.95 3.32 7.18
N THR A 47 -8.25 4.29 6.60
CA THR A 47 -8.45 4.71 5.20
C THR A 47 -8.14 3.57 4.23
N ILE A 48 -6.99 2.89 4.38
CA ILE A 48 -6.63 1.71 3.55
C ILE A 48 -7.70 0.62 3.69
N SER A 49 -8.19 0.35 4.89
CA SER A 49 -9.24 -0.67 5.11
C SER A 49 -10.55 -0.33 4.40
N MET A 50 -10.92 0.95 4.31
CA MET A 50 -12.08 1.39 3.53
C MET A 50 -11.81 1.25 2.01
N LEU A 51 -10.63 1.62 1.52
CA LEU A 51 -10.21 1.43 0.13
C LEU A 51 -10.23 -0.04 -0.31
N LEU A 52 -9.88 -0.95 0.59
CA LEU A 52 -9.96 -2.40 0.38
C LEU A 52 -11.39 -2.96 0.43
N GLY A 53 -12.39 -2.15 0.82
CA GLY A 53 -13.76 -2.60 1.06
C GLY A 53 -13.92 -3.53 2.25
N LEU A 54 -12.92 -3.59 3.14
CA LEU A 54 -12.95 -4.35 4.40
C LEU A 54 -13.73 -3.60 5.48
N LEU A 55 -13.79 -2.28 5.38
CA LEU A 55 -14.47 -1.41 6.32
C LEU A 55 -15.45 -0.50 5.56
N ILE A 56 -16.69 -0.46 6.00
CA ILE A 56 -17.71 0.43 5.43
C ILE A 56 -17.55 1.81 6.09
N PRO A 57 -17.42 2.90 5.33
CA PRO A 57 -17.40 4.26 5.87
C PRO A 57 -18.73 4.60 6.56
N THR A 58 -18.70 5.55 7.45
CA THR A 58 -19.90 6.12 8.10
C THR A 58 -20.64 7.05 7.14
N SER A 59 -19.89 7.82 6.32
CA SER A 59 -20.42 8.69 5.29
C SER A 59 -19.38 9.00 4.21
N GLY A 60 -19.79 9.68 3.15
CA GLY A 60 -18.95 10.06 2.02
C GLY A 60 -19.02 9.06 0.88
N SER A 61 -18.21 9.29 -0.16
CA SER A 61 -18.11 8.42 -1.34
C SER A 61 -16.67 7.97 -1.57
N LEU A 62 -16.54 6.79 -2.16
CA LEU A 62 -15.28 6.13 -2.37
C LEU A 62 -15.32 5.37 -3.70
N GLU A 63 -14.51 5.82 -4.66
CA GLU A 63 -14.31 5.17 -5.95
C GLU A 63 -12.87 4.65 -6.05
N VAL A 64 -12.71 3.43 -6.53
CA VAL A 64 -11.42 2.80 -6.83
C VAL A 64 -11.47 2.27 -8.25
N LEU A 65 -10.49 2.64 -9.08
CA LEU A 65 -10.41 2.29 -10.50
C LEU A 65 -11.74 2.56 -11.25
N GLY A 66 -12.39 3.71 -10.94
CA GLY A 66 -13.64 4.15 -11.52
C GLY A 66 -14.89 3.44 -11.04
N VAL A 67 -14.80 2.62 -9.99
CA VAL A 67 -15.91 1.83 -9.45
C VAL A 67 -16.25 2.26 -8.02
N ASP A 68 -17.54 2.48 -7.77
CA ASP A 68 -18.07 2.75 -6.42
C ASP A 68 -17.86 1.52 -5.52
N MET A 69 -16.98 1.64 -4.52
CA MET A 69 -16.61 0.56 -3.60
C MET A 69 -17.74 0.14 -2.66
N LEU A 70 -18.70 1.01 -2.41
CA LEU A 70 -19.83 0.70 -1.52
C LEU A 70 -20.87 -0.19 -2.21
N ARG A 71 -21.00 -0.06 -3.53
CA ARG A 71 -22.01 -0.77 -4.33
C ARG A 71 -21.45 -1.95 -5.09
N ASN A 72 -20.24 -1.82 -5.66
CA ASN A 72 -19.73 -2.72 -6.69
C ASN A 72 -18.30 -3.23 -6.42
N ARG A 73 -17.84 -3.27 -5.16
CA ARG A 73 -16.45 -3.62 -4.79
C ARG A 73 -15.91 -4.89 -5.44
N TYR A 74 -16.74 -5.89 -5.67
CA TYR A 74 -16.31 -7.17 -6.28
C TYR A 74 -15.79 -7.04 -7.71
N GLN A 75 -16.09 -5.94 -8.40
CA GLN A 75 -15.51 -5.65 -9.72
C GLN A 75 -14.06 -5.16 -9.63
N VAL A 76 -13.69 -4.58 -8.49
CA VAL A 76 -12.37 -4.00 -8.23
C VAL A 76 -11.42 -4.98 -7.55
N LEU A 77 -11.91 -5.79 -6.61
CA LEU A 77 -11.07 -6.66 -5.78
C LEU A 77 -10.08 -7.55 -6.58
N PRO A 78 -10.39 -8.09 -7.77
CA PRO A 78 -9.43 -8.84 -8.58
C PRO A 78 -8.28 -7.98 -9.14
N ARG A 79 -8.44 -6.66 -9.19
CA ARG A 79 -7.51 -5.69 -9.78
C ARG A 79 -6.67 -4.95 -8.74
N ILE A 80 -6.91 -5.17 -7.46
CA ILE A 80 -6.17 -4.55 -6.36
C ILE A 80 -5.50 -5.62 -5.50
N ASN A 81 -4.48 -5.24 -4.77
CA ASN A 81 -3.92 -6.10 -3.73
C ASN A 81 -3.35 -5.26 -2.58
N PHE A 82 -2.99 -5.95 -1.50
CA PHE A 82 -2.56 -5.32 -0.26
C PHE A 82 -1.42 -6.11 0.38
N SER A 83 -0.46 -5.38 0.96
CA SER A 83 0.58 -5.94 1.83
C SER A 83 0.77 -5.07 3.07
N SER A 84 0.98 -5.74 4.20
CA SER A 84 1.31 -5.10 5.48
C SER A 84 2.19 -6.07 6.28
N PRO A 85 3.18 -5.59 7.03
CA PRO A 85 4.01 -6.43 7.90
C PRO A 85 3.22 -7.04 9.06
N TYR A 86 2.02 -6.54 9.33
CA TYR A 86 1.13 -7.03 10.40
C TYR A 86 0.23 -8.19 9.97
N VAL A 87 0.25 -8.56 8.69
CA VAL A 87 -0.55 -9.67 8.14
C VAL A 87 0.37 -10.81 7.73
N ASP A 88 0.53 -11.76 8.64
CA ASP A 88 1.33 -12.97 8.39
C ASP A 88 0.62 -13.95 7.45
N LEU A 89 1.41 -14.61 6.60
CA LEU A 89 0.99 -15.80 5.88
C LEU A 89 1.00 -17.03 6.82
N PRO A 90 0.25 -18.10 6.52
CA PRO A 90 0.27 -19.34 7.28
C PRO A 90 1.69 -19.86 7.53
N LYS A 91 2.13 -19.84 8.79
CA LYS A 91 3.54 -20.09 9.19
C LYS A 91 4.00 -21.52 8.94
N ARG A 92 3.06 -22.49 8.96
CA ARG A 92 3.37 -23.93 8.78
C ARG A 92 3.50 -24.34 7.32
N LEU A 93 2.89 -23.56 6.42
CA LEU A 93 3.00 -23.79 4.98
C LEU A 93 4.35 -23.25 4.48
N THR A 94 4.89 -23.88 3.46
CA THR A 94 6.03 -23.35 2.72
C THR A 94 5.65 -22.06 1.98
N SER A 95 6.66 -21.28 1.57
CA SER A 95 6.42 -20.09 0.73
C SER A 95 5.69 -20.46 -0.56
N ARG A 96 6.09 -21.56 -1.20
CA ARG A 96 5.45 -22.10 -2.40
C ARG A 96 3.98 -22.44 -2.17
N GLU A 97 3.67 -23.20 -1.13
CA GLU A 97 2.29 -23.59 -0.79
C GLU A 97 1.42 -22.35 -0.53
N ASN A 98 1.92 -21.38 0.24
CA ASN A 98 1.23 -20.12 0.46
C ASN A 98 0.90 -19.42 -0.85
N LEU A 99 1.91 -19.18 -1.71
CA LEU A 99 1.73 -18.45 -2.96
C LEU A 99 0.83 -19.22 -3.95
N MET A 100 0.89 -20.55 -3.98
CA MET A 100 0.00 -21.38 -4.79
C MET A 100 -1.45 -21.31 -4.31
N VAL A 101 -1.70 -21.31 -3.00
CA VAL A 101 -3.06 -21.15 -2.44
C VAL A 101 -3.62 -19.80 -2.84
N TYR A 102 -2.85 -18.70 -2.60
CA TYR A 102 -3.29 -17.36 -2.98
C TYR A 102 -3.47 -17.20 -4.49
N GLY A 103 -2.59 -17.81 -5.30
CA GLY A 103 -2.75 -17.81 -6.75
C GLY A 103 -4.09 -18.42 -7.21
N LYS A 104 -4.51 -19.51 -6.57
CA LYS A 104 -5.83 -20.11 -6.81
C LYS A 104 -6.97 -19.24 -6.31
N LEU A 105 -6.85 -18.67 -5.10
CA LEU A 105 -7.86 -17.76 -4.53
C LEU A 105 -8.07 -16.51 -5.39
N TYR A 106 -7.01 -16.00 -6.02
CA TYR A 106 -7.10 -14.87 -6.95
C TYR A 106 -7.54 -15.25 -8.36
N GLY A 107 -7.85 -16.52 -8.60
CA GLY A 107 -8.33 -17.00 -9.89
C GLY A 107 -7.26 -16.98 -11.00
N ILE A 108 -5.99 -17.08 -10.65
CA ILE A 108 -4.90 -17.07 -11.62
C ILE A 108 -4.90 -18.39 -12.39
N PRO A 109 -5.04 -18.40 -13.73
CA PRO A 109 -5.20 -19.64 -14.50
C PRO A 109 -3.99 -20.58 -14.37
N ARG A 110 -2.78 -20.03 -14.34
CA ARG A 110 -1.50 -20.76 -14.24
C ARG A 110 -0.66 -20.23 -13.10
N PRO A 111 -1.05 -20.52 -11.82
CA PRO A 111 -0.38 -19.93 -10.67
C PRO A 111 1.09 -20.38 -10.54
N ALA A 112 1.46 -21.57 -11.05
CA ALA A 112 2.83 -22.05 -11.01
C ALA A 112 3.78 -21.23 -11.92
N ASP A 113 3.31 -20.87 -13.13
CA ASP A 113 4.11 -20.03 -14.04
C ASP A 113 4.29 -18.63 -13.46
N ARG A 114 3.21 -18.07 -12.90
CA ARG A 114 3.26 -16.76 -12.24
C ARG A 114 4.16 -16.76 -11.00
N LEU A 115 4.14 -17.85 -10.24
CA LEU A 115 5.05 -18.03 -9.10
C LEU A 115 6.50 -18.08 -9.56
N ALA A 116 6.82 -18.81 -10.63
CA ALA A 116 8.19 -18.90 -11.15
C ALA A 116 8.71 -17.52 -11.61
N GLU A 117 7.88 -16.73 -12.30
CA GLU A 117 8.20 -15.34 -12.68
C GLU A 117 8.54 -14.50 -11.44
N LEU A 118 7.66 -14.48 -10.45
CA LEU A 118 7.85 -13.69 -9.21
C LEU A 118 9.00 -14.21 -8.34
N ALA A 119 9.28 -15.51 -8.40
CA ALA A 119 10.36 -16.10 -7.62
C ALA A 119 11.73 -15.57 -8.09
N GLY A 120 11.94 -15.51 -9.40
CA GLY A 120 13.12 -14.88 -9.98
C GLY A 120 13.18 -13.37 -9.69
N ASP A 121 12.09 -12.64 -9.96
CA ASP A 121 12.02 -11.18 -9.77
C ASP A 121 12.32 -10.75 -8.32
N LEU A 122 11.86 -11.52 -7.34
CA LEU A 122 11.96 -11.21 -5.91
C LEU A 122 13.08 -11.97 -5.19
N ALA A 123 13.86 -12.77 -5.95
CA ALA A 123 14.95 -13.60 -5.44
C ALA A 123 14.51 -14.48 -4.25
N ILE A 124 13.38 -15.18 -4.40
CA ILE A 124 12.83 -16.07 -3.38
C ILE A 124 13.00 -17.56 -3.68
N ASP A 125 13.60 -17.91 -4.84
CA ASP A 125 13.82 -19.29 -5.29
C ASP A 125 14.48 -20.16 -4.24
N GLY A 126 15.52 -19.65 -3.58
CA GLY A 126 16.32 -20.38 -2.61
C GLY A 126 15.59 -20.79 -1.31
N PHE A 127 14.37 -20.26 -1.08
CA PHE A 127 13.59 -20.55 0.12
C PHE A 127 12.09 -20.76 -0.13
N LEU A 128 11.71 -21.04 -1.37
CA LEU A 128 10.32 -21.35 -1.72
C LEU A 128 9.77 -22.57 -0.95
N ASP A 129 10.61 -23.57 -0.72
CA ASP A 129 10.21 -24.83 -0.09
C ASP A 129 10.46 -24.85 1.43
N ARG A 130 10.83 -23.69 2.00
CA ARG A 130 10.94 -23.52 3.45
C ARG A 130 9.62 -23.03 4.05
N PRO A 131 9.25 -23.51 5.27
CA PRO A 131 8.11 -22.98 6.01
C PRO A 131 8.21 -21.48 6.21
N PHE A 132 7.11 -20.75 5.96
CA PHE A 132 7.09 -19.27 6.07
C PHE A 132 7.51 -18.80 7.47
N GLY A 133 7.14 -19.55 8.51
CA GLY A 133 7.51 -19.23 9.90
C GLY A 133 9.01 -19.21 10.17
N GLU A 134 9.81 -19.95 9.38
CA GLU A 134 11.27 -20.10 9.55
C GLU A 134 12.09 -19.06 8.77
N LEU A 135 11.43 -18.22 8.00
CA LEU A 135 12.08 -17.18 7.19
C LEU A 135 12.52 -16.01 8.07
N SER A 136 13.60 -15.33 7.66
CA SER A 136 13.99 -14.02 8.23
C SER A 136 12.93 -12.97 7.90
N SER A 137 12.96 -11.81 8.60
CA SER A 137 12.03 -10.69 8.33
C SER A 137 12.10 -10.25 6.88
N GLY A 138 13.28 -10.03 6.32
CA GLY A 138 13.45 -9.65 4.92
C GLY A 138 12.96 -10.72 3.93
N GLN A 139 13.19 -12.02 4.22
CA GLN A 139 12.64 -13.11 3.41
C GLN A 139 11.09 -13.14 3.46
N LYS A 140 10.51 -12.96 4.65
CA LYS A 140 9.04 -12.85 4.81
C LYS A 140 8.47 -11.70 4.02
N THR A 141 9.11 -10.53 4.06
CA THR A 141 8.69 -9.37 3.28
C THR A 141 8.70 -9.65 1.78
N ARG A 142 9.75 -10.30 1.25
CA ARG A 142 9.81 -10.69 -0.17
C ARG A 142 8.68 -11.64 -0.57
N VAL A 143 8.36 -12.63 0.26
CA VAL A 143 7.25 -13.57 0.02
C VAL A 143 5.89 -12.86 0.13
N SER A 144 5.71 -11.97 1.11
CA SER A 144 4.48 -11.18 1.26
C SER A 144 4.29 -10.22 0.08
N LEU A 145 5.37 -9.61 -0.41
CA LEU A 145 5.34 -8.80 -1.61
C LEU A 145 5.00 -9.66 -2.84
N ALA A 146 5.61 -10.85 -2.99
CA ALA A 146 5.24 -11.80 -4.06
C ALA A 146 3.74 -12.10 -4.04
N LYS A 147 3.17 -12.36 -2.86
CA LYS A 147 1.72 -12.60 -2.69
C LYS A 147 0.90 -11.41 -3.18
N SER A 148 1.30 -10.18 -2.85
CA SER A 148 0.55 -8.99 -3.24
C SER A 148 0.66 -8.65 -4.73
N LEU A 149 1.62 -9.24 -5.44
CA LEU A 149 1.85 -9.04 -6.86
C LEU A 149 1.32 -10.19 -7.75
N LEU A 150 0.79 -11.27 -7.15
CA LEU A 150 0.33 -12.45 -7.88
C LEU A 150 -0.69 -12.12 -8.98
N ASN A 151 -1.69 -11.30 -8.66
CA ASN A 151 -2.78 -10.93 -9.57
C ASN A 151 -2.45 -9.76 -10.51
N LYS A 152 -1.18 -9.30 -10.58
CA LYS A 152 -0.77 -8.11 -11.37
C LYS A 152 -1.70 -6.92 -11.09
N PRO A 153 -1.75 -6.41 -9.86
CA PRO A 153 -2.72 -5.40 -9.48
C PRO A 153 -2.52 -4.09 -10.25
N ASP A 154 -3.62 -3.45 -10.64
CA ASP A 154 -3.62 -2.09 -11.19
C ASP A 154 -3.43 -1.07 -10.06
N LEU A 155 -3.87 -1.40 -8.84
CA LEU A 155 -3.65 -0.62 -7.62
C LEU A 155 -3.09 -1.52 -6.51
N LEU A 156 -1.90 -1.17 -6.02
CA LEU A 156 -1.25 -1.82 -4.89
C LEU A 156 -1.34 -0.92 -3.66
N LEU A 157 -1.94 -1.43 -2.59
CA LEU A 157 -2.04 -0.76 -1.30
C LEU A 157 -1.00 -1.36 -0.35
N LEU A 158 -0.20 -0.52 0.30
CA LEU A 158 0.87 -0.93 1.19
C LEU A 158 0.73 -0.22 2.54
N ASP A 159 0.79 -0.96 3.63
CA ASP A 159 0.80 -0.39 4.98
C ASP A 159 2.17 -0.69 5.61
N GLU A 160 2.98 0.35 5.79
CA GLU A 160 4.34 0.26 6.36
C GLU A 160 5.26 -0.77 5.65
N PRO A 161 5.46 -0.69 4.32
CA PRO A 161 6.09 -1.76 3.53
C PRO A 161 7.54 -2.04 3.89
N THR A 162 8.25 -1.11 4.52
CA THR A 162 9.65 -1.26 4.95
C THR A 162 9.83 -1.28 6.46
N ALA A 163 8.74 -1.33 7.24
CA ALA A 163 8.83 -1.35 8.70
C ALA A 163 9.62 -2.57 9.20
N SER A 164 10.51 -2.34 10.15
CA SER A 164 11.33 -3.38 10.79
C SER A 164 12.27 -4.15 9.84
N LEU A 165 12.58 -3.58 8.68
CA LEU A 165 13.59 -4.10 7.76
C LEU A 165 14.95 -3.44 8.03
N ASP A 166 16.02 -4.20 7.77
CA ASP A 166 17.35 -3.62 7.70
C ASP A 166 17.45 -2.65 6.50
N PRO A 167 18.41 -1.70 6.52
CA PRO A 167 18.50 -0.65 5.50
C PRO A 167 18.64 -1.19 4.07
N ASP A 168 19.39 -2.28 3.87
CA ASP A 168 19.63 -2.85 2.55
C ASP A 168 18.36 -3.49 1.97
N THR A 169 17.63 -4.25 2.80
CA THR A 169 16.33 -4.84 2.42
C THR A 169 15.29 -3.75 2.16
N ALA A 170 15.24 -2.72 2.99
CA ALA A 170 14.33 -1.59 2.80
C ALA A 170 14.61 -0.84 1.49
N ASP A 171 15.88 -0.61 1.15
CA ASP A 171 16.29 0.04 -0.10
C ASP A 171 15.95 -0.83 -1.32
N TRP A 172 16.17 -2.13 -1.22
CA TRP A 172 15.78 -3.09 -2.24
C TRP A 172 14.24 -3.07 -2.48
N VAL A 173 13.42 -3.07 -1.41
CA VAL A 173 11.95 -3.00 -1.52
C VAL A 173 11.53 -1.72 -2.25
N ARG A 174 12.09 -0.56 -1.87
CA ARG A 174 11.79 0.71 -2.53
C ARG A 174 12.11 0.68 -4.02
N THR A 175 13.31 0.25 -4.37
CA THR A 175 13.75 0.12 -5.76
C THR A 175 12.83 -0.81 -6.56
N TYR A 176 12.49 -1.96 -5.98
CA TYR A 176 11.58 -2.91 -6.60
C TYR A 176 10.19 -2.33 -6.86
N LEU A 177 9.61 -1.59 -5.89
CA LEU A 177 8.29 -0.97 -6.04
C LEU A 177 8.28 0.10 -7.15
N MET A 178 9.32 0.94 -7.24
CA MET A 178 9.46 1.90 -8.33
C MET A 178 9.58 1.20 -9.69
N ASP A 179 10.37 0.15 -9.79
CA ASP A 179 10.51 -0.62 -11.03
C ASP A 179 9.24 -1.36 -11.41
N PHE A 180 8.51 -1.89 -10.42
CA PHE A 180 7.20 -2.51 -10.64
C PHE A 180 6.20 -1.48 -11.20
N GLN A 181 6.08 -0.31 -10.57
CA GLN A 181 5.23 0.78 -11.04
C GLN A 181 5.57 1.16 -12.49
N ARG A 182 6.85 1.40 -12.80
CA ARG A 182 7.29 1.78 -14.16
C ARG A 182 7.01 0.71 -15.21
N ARG A 183 7.23 -0.58 -14.88
CA ARG A 183 7.04 -1.71 -15.81
C ARG A 183 5.56 -2.03 -16.05
N GLN A 184 4.71 -1.90 -15.04
CA GLN A 184 3.30 -2.31 -15.11
C GLN A 184 2.34 -1.12 -15.29
N GLY A 185 2.78 0.11 -15.07
CA GLY A 185 1.90 1.27 -15.00
C GLY A 185 0.94 1.21 -13.80
N ALA A 186 1.27 0.41 -12.79
CA ALA A 186 0.43 0.24 -11.61
C ALA A 186 0.45 1.49 -10.74
N THR A 187 -0.65 1.78 -10.08
CA THR A 187 -0.71 2.81 -9.04
C THR A 187 -0.33 2.21 -7.70
N ILE A 188 0.40 2.94 -6.88
CA ILE A 188 0.77 2.51 -5.52
C ILE A 188 0.29 3.56 -4.53
N LEU A 189 -0.47 3.15 -3.53
CA LEU A 189 -0.76 3.97 -2.35
C LEU A 189 -0.11 3.31 -1.14
N LEU A 190 0.81 3.99 -0.48
CA LEU A 190 1.46 3.49 0.71
C LEU A 190 1.16 4.35 1.93
N ALA A 191 0.84 3.72 3.06
CA ALA A 191 0.83 4.37 4.36
C ALA A 191 2.18 4.18 5.02
N SER A 192 2.78 5.25 5.48
CA SER A 192 4.04 5.20 6.22
C SER A 192 4.12 6.32 7.26
N HIS A 193 4.90 6.08 8.31
CA HIS A 193 5.37 7.10 9.24
C HIS A 193 6.86 7.42 9.02
N ASN A 194 7.50 6.74 8.07
CA ASN A 194 8.90 6.95 7.71
C ASN A 194 9.00 8.00 6.59
N MET A 195 9.34 9.24 6.97
CA MET A 195 9.44 10.38 6.07
C MET A 195 10.48 10.17 4.96
N GLY A 196 11.64 9.60 5.29
CA GLY A 196 12.69 9.31 4.31
C GLY A 196 12.30 8.25 3.27
N GLU A 197 11.39 7.32 3.60
CA GLU A 197 10.78 6.40 2.63
C GLU A 197 9.90 7.16 1.66
N VAL A 198 9.02 8.02 2.18
CA VAL A 198 8.05 8.80 1.40
C VAL A 198 8.76 9.79 0.48
N GLU A 199 9.80 10.48 0.96
CA GLU A 199 10.61 11.39 0.14
C GLU A 199 11.24 10.72 -1.07
N ARG A 200 11.66 9.46 -0.94
CA ARG A 200 12.37 8.73 -1.99
C ARG A 200 11.45 8.01 -2.97
N LEU A 201 10.26 7.60 -2.51
CA LEU A 201 9.40 6.69 -3.25
C LEU A 201 8.21 7.39 -3.88
N CYS A 202 7.67 8.45 -3.25
CA CYS A 202 6.38 9.00 -3.63
C CYS A 202 6.48 10.20 -4.59
N ASP A 203 5.60 10.21 -5.60
CA ASP A 203 5.38 11.37 -6.47
C ASP A 203 4.62 12.46 -5.71
N HIS A 204 3.64 12.04 -4.88
CA HIS A 204 2.80 12.92 -4.07
C HIS A 204 2.64 12.37 -2.65
N VAL A 205 2.42 13.29 -1.71
CA VAL A 205 2.22 13.00 -0.29
C VAL A 205 0.92 13.64 0.18
N LEU A 206 0.13 12.86 0.89
CA LEU A 206 -1.06 13.29 1.64
C LEU A 206 -0.68 13.28 3.13
N MET A 207 -0.51 14.45 3.73
CA MET A 207 -0.18 14.56 5.15
C MET A 207 -1.45 14.46 5.98
N MET A 208 -1.51 13.43 6.82
CA MET A 208 -2.68 13.11 7.64
C MET A 208 -2.46 13.43 9.11
N LYS A 209 -3.45 14.10 9.72
CA LYS A 209 -3.52 14.34 11.16
C LYS A 209 -4.98 14.25 11.60
N ASP A 210 -5.25 13.59 12.70
CA ASP A 210 -6.58 13.49 13.34
C ASP A 210 -7.71 13.12 12.36
N GLY A 211 -7.42 12.16 11.48
CA GLY A 211 -8.39 11.66 10.49
C GLY A 211 -8.61 12.57 9.28
N ASN A 212 -7.84 13.65 9.13
CA ASN A 212 -7.95 14.62 8.01
C ASN A 212 -6.68 14.62 7.17
N VAL A 213 -6.78 15.02 5.88
CA VAL A 213 -5.65 15.50 5.10
C VAL A 213 -5.45 16.97 5.42
N VAL A 214 -4.30 17.29 6.02
CA VAL A 214 -3.96 18.67 6.41
C VAL A 214 -3.15 19.40 5.34
N ASP A 215 -2.41 18.65 4.52
CA ASP A 215 -1.69 19.17 3.36
C ASP A 215 -1.43 18.09 2.31
N ARG A 216 -1.21 18.51 1.07
CA ARG A 216 -0.86 17.62 -0.04
C ARG A 216 0.00 18.34 -1.07
N ASP A 217 1.09 17.70 -1.47
CA ASP A 217 1.94 18.14 -2.60
C ASP A 217 2.95 17.01 -2.93
N SER A 218 3.84 17.25 -3.88
CA SER A 218 5.06 16.47 -4.03
C SER A 218 5.95 16.66 -2.79
N PRO A 219 6.85 15.71 -2.47
CA PRO A 219 7.83 15.91 -1.39
C PRO A 219 8.56 17.24 -1.52
N ALA A 220 9.08 17.55 -2.71
CA ALA A 220 9.79 18.82 -2.98
C ALA A 220 8.88 20.05 -2.81
N GLY A 221 7.60 19.97 -3.20
CA GLY A 221 6.61 21.03 -3.02
C GLY A 221 6.36 21.34 -1.55
N LEU A 222 6.19 20.30 -0.72
CA LEU A 222 6.04 20.45 0.73
C LEU A 222 7.27 21.09 1.36
N LEU A 223 8.49 20.62 1.03
CA LEU A 223 9.73 21.20 1.53
C LEU A 223 9.84 22.69 1.19
N ALA A 224 9.54 23.06 -0.06
CA ALA A 224 9.56 24.46 -0.51
C ALA A 224 8.49 25.31 0.20
N LYS A 225 7.27 24.80 0.36
CA LYS A 225 6.15 25.49 1.01
C LYS A 225 6.42 25.83 2.45
N TYR A 226 7.05 24.92 3.19
CA TYR A 226 7.36 25.10 4.63
C TYR A 226 8.76 25.66 4.87
N GLY A 227 9.60 25.81 3.84
CA GLY A 227 10.98 26.27 3.97
C GLY A 227 11.85 25.33 4.81
N ARG A 228 11.62 24.01 4.69
CA ARG A 228 12.29 22.97 5.46
C ARG A 228 13.20 22.10 4.58
N ALA A 229 14.18 21.45 5.23
CA ALA A 229 15.13 20.58 4.54
C ALA A 229 14.64 19.14 4.44
N THR A 230 13.76 18.69 5.34
CA THR A 230 13.24 17.32 5.41
C THR A 230 11.73 17.29 5.63
N LEU A 231 11.06 16.22 5.17
CA LEU A 231 9.63 16.02 5.48
C LEU A 231 9.39 15.80 6.98
N GLU A 232 10.39 15.35 7.74
CA GLU A 232 10.31 15.23 9.19
C GLU A 232 10.10 16.60 9.84
N ASP A 233 10.87 17.62 9.41
CA ASP A 233 10.71 19.00 9.88
C ASP A 233 9.33 19.57 9.50
N VAL A 234 8.87 19.31 8.26
CA VAL A 234 7.52 19.70 7.80
C VAL A 234 6.45 19.05 8.67
N PHE A 235 6.59 17.76 8.97
CA PHE A 235 5.65 17.04 9.79
C PHE A 235 5.55 17.60 11.21
N LEU A 236 6.69 17.97 11.81
CA LEU A 236 6.75 18.60 13.14
C LEU A 236 6.08 19.97 13.17
N ASP A 237 6.13 20.73 12.07
CA ASP A 237 5.42 22.02 11.97
C ASP A 237 3.89 21.87 11.89
N ILE A 238 3.41 20.73 11.37
CA ILE A 238 2.00 20.41 11.22
C ILE A 238 1.46 19.66 12.47
N ALA A 239 2.36 18.96 13.19
CA ALA A 239 2.03 18.18 14.39
C ALA A 239 1.68 19.08 15.57
#